data_a2d05a13f50b84c3a6eb5534b2dd3072
#
_entry.id   a2d05a13f50b84c3a6eb5534b2dd3072
#
_cell.length_a   1.000
_cell.length_b   1.000
_cell.length_c   1.000
_cell.angle_alpha   90.00
_cell.angle_beta   90.00
_cell.angle_gamma   90.00
#
_symmetry.space_group_name_H-M   'P 1'
#
loop_
_entity.id
_entity.type
_entity.pdbx_description
1 polymer ?
#
loop_
_entity_poly.entity_id
_entity_poly.type
_entity_poly.pdbx_seq_one_letter_code
_entity_poly.pdbx_strand_id
1 'polypeptide(L)'
;MSRKSYPTDLSDIEWLILEPLLLAVLNLSNRGRPRQVDLREIVNAIRYVLRTGCAWRLLPHDFPVWQTTYGYFRRWRDSDVWEQLNDNLRETVRLEAGRATEPSAAIVDSQSVKTSSVAGERGFDGAKLVTGRKRHILVDVMGLLLVVLVHKASIQERAGAKSLLQRAKHKGFKRLCLIWADGGYGGQPMIDWVFDLAGWIFEIVKRSDEVKGFQLLPHRWVVERTFAWLGRYRRLSKDYEVLSQTSEAFIYAAMVNLMLARLALNPAVYL
;
A
#
# COMPACT_ATOMS: atom_id res chain seq x y z
N MET A 1 17.99 -13.22 -26.33
CA MET A 1 18.69 -13.75 -25.14
C MET A 1 17.94 -13.24 -23.92
N SER A 2 17.55 -14.11 -22.99
CA SER A 2 16.97 -13.70 -21.73
C SER A 2 18.09 -13.07 -20.86
N ARG A 3 17.82 -11.94 -20.20
CA ARG A 3 18.77 -11.36 -19.25
C ARG A 3 18.98 -12.27 -18.03
N LYS A 4 20.06 -12.07 -17.30
CA LYS A 4 20.26 -12.69 -16.00
C LYS A 4 19.24 -12.14 -14.99
N SER A 5 18.62 -13.01 -14.20
CA SER A 5 17.61 -12.60 -13.20
C SER A 5 18.25 -11.81 -12.04
N TYR A 6 17.52 -10.81 -11.57
CA TYR A 6 17.82 -10.09 -10.32
C TYR A 6 17.08 -10.73 -9.14
N PRO A 7 17.59 -10.59 -7.92
CA PRO A 7 16.87 -11.06 -6.71
C PRO A 7 15.52 -10.39 -6.48
N THR A 8 15.22 -9.35 -7.24
CA THR A 8 13.95 -8.61 -7.19
C THR A 8 12.93 -9.11 -8.18
N ASP A 9 13.32 -9.99 -9.11
CA ASP A 9 12.41 -10.49 -10.12
C ASP A 9 11.32 -11.38 -9.53
N LEU A 10 10.20 -11.45 -10.22
CA LEU A 10 9.14 -12.40 -9.93
C LEU A 10 9.65 -13.84 -10.14
N SER A 11 9.41 -14.70 -9.16
CA SER A 11 9.50 -16.14 -9.40
C SER A 11 8.43 -16.58 -10.42
N ASP A 12 8.57 -17.78 -10.98
CA ASP A 12 7.57 -18.30 -11.92
C ASP A 12 6.21 -18.49 -11.25
N ILE A 13 6.19 -18.88 -9.97
CA ILE A 13 4.96 -19.02 -9.18
C ILE A 13 4.32 -17.65 -8.93
N GLU A 14 5.10 -16.65 -8.53
CA GLU A 14 4.57 -15.29 -8.35
C GLU A 14 3.97 -14.74 -9.67
N TRP A 15 4.61 -15.03 -10.82
CA TRP A 15 4.09 -14.62 -12.11
C TRP A 15 2.81 -15.37 -12.48
N LEU A 16 2.76 -16.68 -12.26
CA LEU A 16 1.56 -17.51 -12.49
C LEU A 16 0.35 -16.97 -11.72
N ILE A 17 0.55 -16.46 -10.51
CA ILE A 17 -0.52 -15.85 -9.70
C ILE A 17 -0.87 -14.45 -10.22
N LEU A 18 0.14 -13.63 -10.56
CA LEU A 18 -0.07 -12.23 -10.90
C LEU A 18 -0.64 -12.03 -12.31
N GLU A 19 -0.16 -12.79 -13.29
CA GLU A 19 -0.49 -12.58 -14.71
C GLU A 19 -1.99 -12.56 -14.97
N PRO A 20 -2.80 -13.55 -14.55
CA PRO A 20 -4.24 -13.54 -14.81
C PRO A 20 -4.93 -12.34 -14.14
N LEU A 21 -4.53 -11.96 -12.93
CA LEU A 21 -5.08 -10.81 -12.23
C LEU A 21 -4.73 -9.49 -12.95
N LEU A 22 -3.47 -9.35 -13.38
CA LEU A 22 -3.01 -8.18 -14.12
C LEU A 22 -3.75 -8.04 -15.45
N LEU A 23 -3.91 -9.11 -16.20
CA LEU A 23 -4.63 -9.10 -17.46
C LEU A 23 -6.12 -8.76 -17.29
N ALA A 24 -6.75 -9.28 -16.24
CA ALA A 24 -8.14 -8.99 -15.91
C ALA A 24 -8.32 -7.48 -15.56
N VAL A 25 -7.45 -6.93 -14.71
CA VAL A 25 -7.51 -5.51 -14.32
C VAL A 25 -7.21 -4.58 -15.50
N LEU A 26 -6.28 -4.95 -16.37
CA LEU A 26 -5.93 -4.14 -17.53
C LEU A 26 -7.05 -4.10 -18.59
N ASN A 27 -8.00 -5.00 -18.54
CA ASN A 27 -9.14 -5.11 -19.48
C ASN A 27 -8.72 -4.81 -20.94
N LEU A 28 -7.69 -5.55 -21.39
CA LEU A 28 -7.02 -5.28 -22.65
C LEU A 28 -7.95 -5.57 -23.82
N SER A 29 -8.33 -4.52 -24.55
CA SER A 29 -9.02 -4.70 -25.81
C SER A 29 -8.06 -5.30 -26.86
N ASN A 30 -8.56 -6.22 -27.67
CA ASN A 30 -7.83 -6.76 -28.84
C ASN A 30 -7.73 -5.73 -29.98
N ARG A 31 -8.17 -4.48 -29.77
CA ARG A 31 -8.12 -3.39 -30.74
C ARG A 31 -6.86 -2.57 -30.53
N GLY A 32 -6.13 -2.30 -31.62
CA GLY A 32 -4.93 -1.46 -31.64
C GLY A 32 -3.66 -2.24 -31.95
N ARG A 33 -2.50 -1.53 -31.90
CA ARG A 33 -1.18 -2.12 -32.17
C ARG A 33 -0.88 -3.20 -31.14
N PRO A 34 -0.47 -4.41 -31.54
CA PRO A 34 -0.08 -5.49 -30.61
C PRO A 34 1.03 -5.01 -29.67
N ARG A 35 0.94 -5.43 -28.42
CA ARG A 35 1.95 -5.13 -27.40
C ARG A 35 3.24 -5.88 -27.74
N GLN A 36 4.35 -5.13 -27.82
CA GLN A 36 5.66 -5.69 -28.10
C GLN A 36 6.51 -5.94 -26.84
N VAL A 37 6.06 -5.42 -25.69
CA VAL A 37 6.81 -5.50 -24.44
C VAL A 37 6.22 -6.56 -23.53
N ASP A 38 7.07 -7.39 -22.97
CA ASP A 38 6.72 -8.39 -21.97
C ASP A 38 6.29 -7.69 -20.65
N LEU A 39 5.08 -7.99 -20.20
CA LEU A 39 4.54 -7.43 -18.96
C LEU A 39 5.30 -7.90 -17.73
N ARG A 40 5.79 -9.15 -17.73
CA ARG A 40 6.59 -9.67 -16.64
C ARG A 40 7.85 -8.82 -16.45
N GLU A 41 8.52 -8.45 -17.55
CA GLU A 41 9.70 -7.61 -17.50
C GLU A 41 9.38 -6.16 -17.08
N ILE A 42 8.22 -5.63 -17.43
CA ILE A 42 7.77 -4.33 -16.90
C ILE A 42 7.57 -4.38 -15.38
N VAL A 43 6.89 -5.43 -14.88
CA VAL A 43 6.70 -5.58 -13.43
C VAL A 43 8.02 -5.79 -12.71
N ASN A 44 8.92 -6.62 -13.27
CA ASN A 44 10.26 -6.84 -12.71
C ASN A 44 11.05 -5.53 -12.60
N ALA A 45 11.03 -4.69 -13.64
CA ALA A 45 11.67 -3.39 -13.63
C ALA A 45 11.09 -2.44 -12.57
N ILE A 46 9.76 -2.42 -12.40
CA ILE A 46 9.09 -1.62 -11.36
C ILE A 46 9.46 -2.14 -9.96
N ARG A 47 9.48 -3.45 -9.75
CA ARG A 47 9.93 -4.10 -8.49
C ARG A 47 11.38 -3.73 -8.17
N TYR A 48 12.25 -3.71 -9.21
CA TYR A 48 13.64 -3.30 -9.05
C TYR A 48 13.74 -1.85 -8.55
N VAL A 49 13.04 -0.90 -9.20
CA VAL A 49 13.00 0.52 -8.77
C VAL A 49 12.48 0.64 -7.33
N LEU A 50 11.40 -0.05 -7.01
CA LEU A 50 10.80 -0.02 -5.68
C LEU A 50 11.78 -0.57 -4.62
N ARG A 51 12.42 -1.69 -4.88
CA ARG A 51 13.32 -2.36 -3.93
C ARG A 51 14.63 -1.62 -3.73
N THR A 52 15.26 -1.15 -4.81
CA THR A 52 16.56 -0.50 -4.80
C THR A 52 16.51 1.00 -4.51
N GLY A 53 15.37 1.63 -4.80
CA GLY A 53 15.18 3.08 -4.68
C GLY A 53 15.88 3.89 -5.76
N CYS A 54 16.40 3.26 -6.83
CA CYS A 54 17.08 3.97 -7.92
C CYS A 54 16.14 4.95 -8.64
N ALA A 55 16.71 6.00 -9.23
CA ALA A 55 15.96 6.87 -10.13
C ALA A 55 15.57 6.10 -11.40
N TRP A 56 14.41 6.42 -11.99
CA TRP A 56 13.95 5.76 -13.21
C TRP A 56 15.00 5.77 -14.33
N ARG A 57 15.73 6.86 -14.49
CA ARG A 57 16.79 7.02 -15.49
C ARG A 57 18.03 6.15 -15.24
N LEU A 58 18.15 5.58 -14.03
CA LEU A 58 19.22 4.67 -13.63
C LEU A 58 18.78 3.21 -13.60
N LEU A 59 17.61 2.91 -14.20
CA LEU A 59 17.19 1.55 -14.38
C LEU A 59 18.23 0.81 -15.26
N PRO A 60 18.72 -0.40 -14.85
CA PRO A 60 19.66 -1.17 -15.65
C PRO A 60 19.21 -1.38 -17.09
N HIS A 61 20.17 -1.36 -18.04
CA HIS A 61 19.91 -1.38 -19.49
C HIS A 61 19.37 -2.72 -20.00
N ASP A 62 19.48 -3.77 -19.23
CA ASP A 62 18.96 -5.11 -19.52
C ASP A 62 17.46 -5.27 -19.20
N PHE A 63 16.85 -4.29 -18.52
CA PHE A 63 15.39 -4.12 -18.43
C PHE A 63 14.85 -3.38 -19.69
N PRO A 64 13.53 -3.40 -19.90
CA PRO A 64 12.91 -2.50 -20.87
C PRO A 64 13.30 -1.05 -20.56
N VAL A 65 13.51 -0.25 -21.62
CA VAL A 65 13.98 1.15 -21.47
C VAL A 65 13.12 1.90 -20.43
N TRP A 66 13.78 2.72 -19.61
CA TRP A 66 13.15 3.35 -18.46
C TRP A 66 11.90 4.18 -18.83
N GLN A 67 11.88 4.83 -20.01
CA GLN A 67 10.71 5.58 -20.49
C GLN A 67 9.48 4.71 -20.66
N THR A 68 9.67 3.51 -21.22
CA THR A 68 8.60 2.54 -21.41
C THR A 68 8.12 2.03 -20.06
N THR A 69 9.02 1.62 -19.17
CA THR A 69 8.68 1.12 -17.82
C THR A 69 7.94 2.18 -17.00
N TYR A 70 8.45 3.43 -16.99
CA TYR A 70 7.81 4.56 -16.32
C TYR A 70 6.44 4.86 -16.92
N GLY A 71 6.31 4.78 -18.26
CA GLY A 71 5.05 4.97 -18.98
C GLY A 71 3.98 3.96 -18.55
N TYR A 72 4.35 2.67 -18.36
CA TYR A 72 3.46 1.65 -17.80
C TYR A 72 3.11 1.94 -16.35
N PHE A 73 4.09 2.21 -15.51
CA PHE A 73 3.86 2.55 -14.09
C PHE A 73 2.90 3.73 -13.93
N ARG A 74 3.10 4.81 -14.72
CA ARG A 74 2.24 5.99 -14.69
C ARG A 74 0.81 5.65 -15.10
N ARG A 75 0.61 4.95 -16.23
CA ARG A 75 -0.73 4.53 -16.67
C ARG A 75 -1.43 3.67 -15.62
N TRP A 76 -0.70 2.71 -15.03
CA TRP A 76 -1.26 1.82 -14.01
C TRP A 76 -1.60 2.54 -12.71
N ARG A 77 -0.82 3.59 -12.36
CA ARG A 77 -1.19 4.51 -11.29
C ARG A 77 -2.47 5.27 -11.61
N ASP A 78 -2.54 5.88 -12.81
CA ASP A 78 -3.64 6.76 -13.22
C ASP A 78 -4.96 5.98 -13.45
N SER A 79 -4.90 4.65 -13.60
CA SER A 79 -6.04 3.74 -13.77
C SER A 79 -6.23 2.80 -12.57
N ASP A 80 -5.68 3.11 -11.41
CA ASP A 80 -5.82 2.38 -10.13
C ASP A 80 -5.48 0.88 -10.21
N VAL A 81 -4.65 0.46 -11.19
CA VAL A 81 -4.28 -0.95 -11.38
C VAL A 81 -3.59 -1.52 -10.14
N TRP A 82 -2.69 -0.76 -9.50
CA TRP A 82 -2.00 -1.22 -8.29
C TRP A 82 -2.94 -1.43 -7.11
N GLU A 83 -3.94 -0.56 -6.98
CA GLU A 83 -4.97 -0.69 -5.96
C GLU A 83 -5.86 -1.92 -6.20
N GLN A 84 -6.31 -2.11 -7.44
CA GLN A 84 -7.13 -3.28 -7.82
C GLN A 84 -6.37 -4.60 -7.63
N LEU A 85 -5.08 -4.65 -8.01
CA LEU A 85 -4.24 -5.83 -7.76
C LEU A 85 -4.06 -6.09 -6.26
N ASN A 86 -3.87 -5.03 -5.47
CA ASN A 86 -3.81 -5.15 -4.01
C ASN A 86 -5.10 -5.75 -3.44
N ASP A 87 -6.25 -5.30 -3.91
CA ASP A 87 -7.54 -5.78 -3.42
C ASP A 87 -7.77 -7.25 -3.76
N ASN A 88 -7.54 -7.66 -5.01
CA ASN A 88 -7.65 -9.04 -5.46
C ASN A 88 -6.72 -9.98 -4.67
N LEU A 89 -5.45 -9.61 -4.54
CA LEU A 89 -4.47 -10.41 -3.79
C LEU A 89 -4.78 -10.45 -2.30
N ARG A 90 -5.27 -9.35 -1.71
CA ARG A 90 -5.71 -9.33 -0.32
C ARG A 90 -6.83 -10.33 -0.08
N GLU A 91 -7.83 -10.36 -0.94
CA GLU A 91 -8.94 -11.31 -0.83
C GLU A 91 -8.43 -12.75 -0.90
N THR A 92 -7.53 -13.05 -1.84
CA THR A 92 -6.91 -14.36 -1.98
C THR A 92 -6.12 -14.76 -0.72
N VAL A 93 -5.23 -13.89 -0.22
CA VAL A 93 -4.44 -14.15 1.00
C VAL A 93 -5.34 -14.37 2.22
N ARG A 94 -6.46 -13.67 2.30
CA ARG A 94 -7.43 -13.86 3.39
C ARG A 94 -8.13 -15.20 3.32
N LEU A 95 -8.55 -15.61 2.12
CA LEU A 95 -9.16 -16.94 1.89
C LEU A 95 -8.19 -18.06 2.24
N GLU A 96 -6.94 -17.99 1.79
CA GLU A 96 -5.87 -18.93 2.14
C GLU A 96 -5.65 -19.05 3.65
N ALA A 97 -5.84 -17.95 4.38
CA ALA A 97 -5.77 -17.94 5.85
C ALA A 97 -7.08 -18.35 6.54
N GLY A 98 -8.05 -18.94 5.82
CA GLY A 98 -9.34 -19.38 6.37
C GLY A 98 -10.24 -18.21 6.80
N ARG A 99 -10.06 -17.03 6.23
CA ARG A 99 -10.83 -15.82 6.56
C ARG A 99 -11.76 -15.44 5.41
N ALA A 100 -12.81 -14.69 5.74
CA ALA A 100 -13.65 -14.09 4.71
C ALA A 100 -12.85 -13.08 3.88
N THR A 101 -13.18 -12.93 2.59
CA THR A 101 -12.54 -12.00 1.65
C THR A 101 -12.52 -10.57 2.17
N GLU A 102 -13.65 -10.11 2.69
CA GLU A 102 -13.75 -8.77 3.31
C GLU A 102 -13.46 -8.80 4.81
N PRO A 103 -12.71 -7.84 5.34
CA PRO A 103 -12.47 -7.72 6.78
C PRO A 103 -13.70 -7.15 7.50
N SER A 104 -13.94 -7.60 8.73
CA SER A 104 -14.93 -7.00 9.65
C SER A 104 -14.31 -5.95 10.57
N ALA A 105 -12.99 -5.96 10.72
CA ALA A 105 -12.26 -5.00 11.53
C ALA A 105 -11.00 -4.51 10.82
N ALA A 106 -10.61 -3.28 11.10
CA ALA A 106 -9.44 -2.63 10.54
C ALA A 106 -8.71 -1.78 11.58
N ILE A 107 -7.47 -1.40 11.27
CA ILE A 107 -6.63 -0.54 12.10
C ILE A 107 -6.20 0.66 11.25
N VAL A 108 -6.36 1.87 11.78
CA VAL A 108 -5.87 3.11 11.16
C VAL A 108 -4.66 3.64 11.91
N ASP A 109 -3.64 4.06 11.17
CA ASP A 109 -2.49 4.78 11.72
C ASP A 109 -1.79 5.61 10.64
N SER A 110 -0.83 6.43 11.05
CA SER A 110 -0.06 7.29 10.15
C SER A 110 1.43 7.28 10.43
N GLN A 111 2.21 7.42 9.37
CA GLN A 111 3.65 7.59 9.43
C GLN A 111 4.06 8.88 8.70
N SER A 112 4.77 9.78 9.39
CA SER A 112 5.41 10.93 8.76
C SER A 112 6.78 10.54 8.22
N VAL A 113 7.05 10.86 6.95
CA VAL A 113 8.30 10.55 6.26
C VAL A 113 8.88 11.81 5.64
N LYS A 114 10.22 11.93 5.67
CA LYS A 114 10.92 13.02 5.01
C LYS A 114 10.73 12.93 3.50
N THR A 115 10.60 14.08 2.84
CA THR A 115 10.67 14.18 1.38
C THR A 115 12.09 14.51 0.92
N SER A 116 12.38 14.25 -0.36
CA SER A 116 13.56 14.80 -1.01
C SER A 116 13.36 16.28 -1.35
N SER A 117 14.46 16.97 -1.73
CA SER A 117 14.42 18.39 -2.16
C SER A 117 13.57 18.62 -3.42
N VAL A 118 13.33 17.59 -4.21
CA VAL A 118 12.62 17.65 -5.50
C VAL A 118 11.12 17.31 -5.33
N ALA A 119 10.70 16.81 -4.18
CA ALA A 119 9.30 16.41 -3.95
C ALA A 119 8.35 17.63 -4.01
N GLY A 120 7.14 17.40 -4.54
CA GLY A 120 6.06 18.38 -4.63
C GLY A 120 5.53 18.85 -3.26
N GLU A 121 4.25 18.72 -3.01
CA GLU A 121 3.63 19.14 -1.75
C GLU A 121 4.25 18.49 -0.52
N ARG A 122 4.63 19.30 0.46
CA ARG A 122 5.19 18.88 1.75
C ARG A 122 4.71 19.80 2.87
N GLY A 123 4.80 19.35 4.12
CA GLY A 123 4.48 20.13 5.30
C GLY A 123 5.33 19.70 6.50
N PHE A 124 5.24 20.43 7.60
CA PHE A 124 5.94 20.12 8.84
C PHE A 124 4.99 19.47 9.84
N ASP A 125 5.35 18.28 10.32
CA ASP A 125 4.69 17.61 11.43
C ASP A 125 5.35 18.03 12.74
N GLY A 126 4.69 18.90 13.48
CA GLY A 126 5.24 19.45 14.72
C GLY A 126 5.36 18.41 15.85
N ALA A 127 4.53 17.36 15.86
CA ALA A 127 4.59 16.31 16.88
C ALA A 127 5.76 15.35 16.65
N LYS A 128 6.06 15.02 15.38
CA LYS A 128 7.12 14.08 15.00
C LYS A 128 8.41 14.79 14.55
N LEU A 129 8.42 16.12 14.48
CA LEU A 129 9.54 16.98 14.02
C LEU A 129 10.04 16.56 12.63
N VAL A 130 9.12 16.25 11.71
CA VAL A 130 9.42 15.79 10.35
C VAL A 130 8.84 16.76 9.32
N THR A 131 9.70 17.27 8.43
CA THR A 131 9.26 17.98 7.22
C THR A 131 9.13 16.98 6.09
N GLY A 132 7.92 16.81 5.56
CA GLY A 132 7.66 15.85 4.49
C GLY A 132 6.19 15.56 4.25
N ARG A 133 5.88 14.29 4.09
CA ARG A 133 4.52 13.78 3.88
C ARG A 133 4.11 12.82 4.98
N LYS A 134 2.80 12.72 5.18
CA LYS A 134 2.19 11.77 6.10
C LYS A 134 1.46 10.72 5.27
N ARG A 135 1.74 9.45 5.57
CA ARG A 135 1.12 8.27 4.98
C ARG A 135 0.10 7.74 5.98
N HIS A 136 -1.17 7.95 5.72
CA HIS A 136 -2.25 7.30 6.46
C HIS A 136 -2.58 5.98 5.79
N ILE A 137 -2.67 4.90 6.56
CA ILE A 137 -3.08 3.58 6.08
C ILE A 137 -4.23 3.04 6.91
N LEU A 138 -5.14 2.35 6.25
CA LEU A 138 -6.13 1.48 6.86
C LEU A 138 -5.76 0.05 6.47
N VAL A 139 -5.54 -0.81 7.46
CA VAL A 139 -5.16 -2.21 7.26
C VAL A 139 -6.12 -3.14 7.98
N ASP A 140 -6.24 -4.37 7.49
CA ASP A 140 -6.97 -5.42 8.21
C ASP A 140 -6.15 -6.01 9.37
N VAL A 141 -6.73 -6.93 10.11
CA VAL A 141 -6.09 -7.62 11.25
C VAL A 141 -4.87 -8.47 10.86
N MET A 142 -4.67 -8.74 9.56
CA MET A 142 -3.48 -9.41 9.04
C MET A 142 -2.39 -8.42 8.62
N GLY A 143 -2.66 -7.11 8.69
CA GLY A 143 -1.79 -6.04 8.23
C GLY A 143 -1.85 -5.82 6.72
N LEU A 144 -2.86 -6.35 6.06
CA LEU A 144 -3.05 -6.17 4.61
C LEU A 144 -3.75 -4.84 4.34
N LEU A 145 -3.23 -4.10 3.38
CA LEU A 145 -3.68 -2.75 3.07
C LEU A 145 -5.09 -2.74 2.47
N LEU A 146 -5.98 -1.94 3.05
CA LEU A 146 -7.31 -1.64 2.54
C LEU A 146 -7.30 -0.34 1.73
N VAL A 147 -6.77 0.72 2.34
CA VAL A 147 -6.69 2.06 1.74
C VAL A 147 -5.43 2.76 2.21
N VAL A 148 -4.84 3.55 1.35
CA VAL A 148 -3.75 4.48 1.68
C VAL A 148 -4.10 5.89 1.23
N LEU A 149 -3.63 6.89 1.98
CA LEU A 149 -3.70 8.30 1.64
C LEU A 149 -2.36 8.96 2.00
N VAL A 150 -1.75 9.62 1.03
CA VAL A 150 -0.51 10.39 1.21
C VAL A 150 -0.80 11.87 1.02
N HIS A 151 -0.41 12.69 2.00
CA HIS A 151 -0.62 14.13 1.99
C HIS A 151 0.50 14.87 2.73
N LYS A 152 0.43 16.21 2.79
CA LYS A 152 1.37 17.05 3.55
C LYS A 152 1.44 16.60 5.01
N ALA A 153 2.65 16.51 5.58
CA ALA A 153 2.83 16.10 6.98
C ALA A 153 2.20 17.08 7.99
N SER A 154 1.96 18.33 7.60
CA SER A 154 1.28 19.36 8.43
C SER A 154 -0.22 19.09 8.66
N ILE A 155 -0.84 18.20 7.89
CA ILE A 155 -2.25 17.84 8.12
C ILE A 155 -2.33 17.00 9.40
N GLN A 156 -3.21 17.42 10.31
CA GLN A 156 -3.44 16.73 11.58
C GLN A 156 -3.97 15.31 11.37
N GLU A 157 -3.67 14.41 12.29
CA GLU A 157 -4.01 12.98 12.18
C GLU A 157 -5.49 12.74 12.01
N ARG A 158 -6.36 13.42 12.78
CA ARG A 158 -7.83 13.31 12.64
C ARG A 158 -8.31 13.76 11.26
N ALA A 159 -7.79 14.85 10.72
CA ALA A 159 -8.18 15.36 9.41
C ALA A 159 -7.76 14.40 8.29
N GLY A 160 -6.54 13.88 8.36
CA GLY A 160 -6.05 12.86 7.41
C GLY A 160 -6.83 11.55 7.51
N ALA A 161 -7.16 11.11 8.74
CA ALA A 161 -7.99 9.93 8.95
C ALA A 161 -9.40 10.10 8.37
N LYS A 162 -10.02 11.26 8.52
CA LYS A 162 -11.33 11.53 7.90
C LYS A 162 -11.28 11.34 6.39
N SER A 163 -10.30 11.90 5.71
CA SER A 163 -10.12 11.73 4.27
C SER A 163 -9.85 10.27 3.87
N LEU A 164 -9.04 9.54 4.65
CA LEU A 164 -8.78 8.11 4.45
C LEU A 164 -10.07 7.28 4.60
N LEU A 165 -10.85 7.52 5.66
CA LEU A 165 -12.08 6.78 5.94
C LEU A 165 -13.19 7.11 4.93
N GLN A 166 -13.23 8.31 4.38
CA GLN A 166 -14.09 8.64 3.24
C GLN A 166 -13.73 7.80 2.01
N ARG A 167 -12.43 7.64 1.68
CA ARG A 167 -12.00 6.73 0.61
C ARG A 167 -12.42 5.29 0.91
N ALA A 168 -12.25 4.82 2.16
CA ALA A 168 -12.68 3.48 2.56
C ALA A 168 -14.20 3.28 2.39
N LYS A 169 -15.00 4.30 2.72
CA LYS A 169 -16.46 4.29 2.50
C LYS A 169 -16.80 4.16 1.02
N HIS A 170 -16.11 4.91 0.15
CA HIS A 170 -16.34 4.82 -1.31
C HIS A 170 -15.96 3.45 -1.88
N LYS A 171 -14.95 2.77 -1.33
CA LYS A 171 -14.61 1.37 -1.71
C LYS A 171 -15.70 0.37 -1.32
N GLY A 172 -16.54 0.68 -0.37
CA GLY A 172 -17.76 -0.07 -0.07
C GLY A 172 -17.51 -1.39 0.66
N PHE A 173 -16.62 -1.43 1.65
CA PHE A 173 -16.42 -2.61 2.51
C PHE A 173 -17.70 -2.96 3.30
N LYS A 174 -18.44 -3.95 2.84
CA LYS A 174 -19.78 -4.31 3.38
C LYS A 174 -19.71 -4.92 4.77
N ARG A 175 -18.60 -5.61 5.09
CA ARG A 175 -18.43 -6.31 6.38
C ARG A 175 -17.70 -5.48 7.42
N LEU A 176 -17.04 -4.38 7.05
CA LEU A 176 -16.29 -3.55 7.97
C LEU A 176 -17.24 -2.89 8.96
N CYS A 177 -17.06 -3.19 10.25
CA CYS A 177 -17.90 -2.64 11.32
C CYS A 177 -17.06 -2.03 12.46
N LEU A 178 -15.77 -2.35 12.57
CA LEU A 178 -14.92 -1.90 13.68
C LEU A 178 -13.58 -1.37 13.17
N ILE A 179 -13.17 -0.20 13.67
CA ILE A 179 -11.88 0.42 13.35
C ILE A 179 -11.17 0.79 14.65
N TRP A 180 -9.97 0.23 14.86
CA TRP A 180 -9.08 0.61 15.96
C TRP A 180 -8.15 1.75 15.54
N ALA A 181 -7.94 2.68 16.46
CA ALA A 181 -7.03 3.81 16.30
C ALA A 181 -6.29 4.11 17.59
N ASP A 182 -5.21 4.88 17.50
CA ASP A 182 -4.50 5.33 18.69
C ASP A 182 -5.13 6.58 19.33
N GLY A 183 -4.57 7.01 20.48
CA GLY A 183 -5.05 8.17 21.23
C GLY A 183 -5.03 9.48 20.45
N GLY A 184 -4.15 9.62 19.44
CA GLY A 184 -4.06 10.82 18.58
C GLY A 184 -5.31 11.05 17.73
N TYR A 185 -6.07 9.98 17.47
CA TYR A 185 -7.35 10.04 16.75
C TYR A 185 -8.55 10.23 17.69
N GLY A 186 -8.34 10.23 19.03
CA GLY A 186 -9.41 10.25 20.02
C GLY A 186 -10.24 11.51 20.04
N GLY A 187 -11.41 11.41 20.67
CA GLY A 187 -12.37 12.47 20.93
C GLY A 187 -13.77 12.13 20.40
N GLN A 188 -14.80 12.43 21.22
CA GLN A 188 -16.18 12.10 20.89
C GLN A 188 -16.61 12.59 19.49
N PRO A 189 -16.25 13.82 19.04
CA PRO A 189 -16.61 14.28 17.70
C PRO A 189 -16.04 13.44 16.54
N MET A 190 -14.92 12.73 16.75
CA MET A 190 -14.37 11.83 15.74
C MET A 190 -15.11 10.50 15.74
N ILE A 191 -15.45 9.99 16.91
CA ILE A 191 -16.21 8.74 17.07
C ILE A 191 -17.59 8.89 16.41
N ASP A 192 -18.31 9.96 16.75
CA ASP A 192 -19.63 10.26 16.20
C ASP A 192 -19.56 10.42 14.67
N TRP A 193 -18.56 11.15 14.18
CA TRP A 193 -18.37 11.35 12.75
C TRP A 193 -18.12 10.04 11.98
N VAL A 194 -17.33 9.10 12.54
CA VAL A 194 -17.08 7.80 11.91
C VAL A 194 -18.34 6.96 11.88
N PHE A 195 -19.11 6.98 12.95
CA PHE A 195 -20.41 6.30 13.01
C PHE A 195 -21.39 6.86 11.98
N ASP A 196 -21.53 8.17 11.91
CA ASP A 196 -22.40 8.85 10.94
C ASP A 196 -21.99 8.59 9.48
N LEU A 197 -20.66 8.48 9.24
CA LEU A 197 -20.12 8.22 7.91
C LEU A 197 -20.56 6.85 7.37
N ALA A 198 -20.48 5.79 8.17
CA ALA A 198 -20.64 4.43 7.67
C ALA A 198 -21.19 3.40 8.66
N GLY A 199 -21.64 3.82 9.84
CA GLY A 199 -22.05 2.91 10.91
C GLY A 199 -20.89 2.14 11.56
N TRP A 200 -19.65 2.59 11.37
CA TRP A 200 -18.48 1.91 11.94
C TRP A 200 -18.26 2.31 13.40
N ILE A 201 -17.97 1.33 14.23
CA ILE A 201 -17.50 1.54 15.59
C ILE A 201 -16.04 1.99 15.52
N PHE A 202 -15.72 3.13 16.14
CA PHE A 202 -14.37 3.67 16.19
C PHE A 202 -13.82 3.57 17.61
N GLU A 203 -12.95 2.60 17.84
CA GLU A 203 -12.41 2.28 19.16
C GLU A 203 -10.99 2.82 19.33
N ILE A 204 -10.79 3.64 20.38
CA ILE A 204 -9.49 4.20 20.71
C ILE A 204 -8.76 3.27 21.67
N VAL A 205 -7.69 2.64 21.17
CA VAL A 205 -6.81 1.79 21.96
C VAL A 205 -5.83 2.68 22.73
N LYS A 206 -6.10 2.88 24.02
CA LYS A 206 -5.25 3.67 24.92
C LYS A 206 -4.15 2.79 25.51
N ARG A 207 -2.99 3.42 25.80
CA ARG A 207 -1.99 2.83 26.67
C ARG A 207 -2.53 2.85 28.10
N SER A 208 -2.34 1.76 28.86
CA SER A 208 -2.58 1.83 30.30
C SER A 208 -1.53 2.74 30.94
N ASP A 209 -1.96 3.76 31.66
CA ASP A 209 -1.07 4.71 32.35
C ASP A 209 -0.31 4.05 33.52
N GLU A 210 -0.73 2.85 33.94
CA GLU A 210 -0.17 2.11 35.08
C GLU A 210 1.11 1.35 34.76
N VAL A 211 1.42 1.10 33.47
CA VAL A 211 2.59 0.31 33.07
C VAL A 211 3.68 1.18 32.46
N LYS A 212 4.79 1.36 33.21
CA LYS A 212 6.03 1.98 32.71
C LYS A 212 6.78 0.96 31.84
N GLY A 213 7.07 1.34 30.58
CA GLY A 213 7.86 0.52 29.65
C GLY A 213 7.14 0.18 28.35
N PHE A 214 7.74 -0.71 27.54
CA PHE A 214 7.13 -1.16 26.28
C PHE A 214 5.91 -2.05 26.58
N GLN A 215 4.75 -1.65 26.09
CA GLN A 215 3.52 -2.43 26.17
C GLN A 215 3.03 -2.75 24.77
N LEU A 216 2.87 -4.04 24.47
CA LEU A 216 2.26 -4.50 23.24
C LEU A 216 0.76 -4.24 23.32
N LEU A 217 0.32 -3.13 22.70
CA LEU A 217 -1.11 -2.79 22.66
C LEU A 217 -1.85 -3.76 21.73
N PRO A 218 -2.96 -4.36 22.17
CA PRO A 218 -3.77 -5.23 21.33
C PRO A 218 -4.08 -4.55 19.99
N HIS A 219 -3.90 -5.30 18.90
CA HIS A 219 -4.17 -4.88 17.52
C HIS A 219 -3.26 -3.78 16.93
N ARG A 220 -2.71 -2.82 17.71
CA ARG A 220 -1.87 -1.74 17.17
C ARG A 220 -0.56 -2.21 16.53
N TRP A 221 0.10 -3.20 17.11
CA TRP A 221 1.34 -3.76 16.54
C TRP A 221 1.19 -4.22 15.08
N VAL A 222 -0.04 -4.50 14.64
CA VAL A 222 -0.33 -4.95 13.27
C VAL A 222 -0.02 -3.86 12.24
N VAL A 223 -0.48 -2.63 12.48
CA VAL A 223 -0.23 -1.52 11.57
C VAL A 223 1.24 -1.06 11.63
N GLU A 224 1.86 -1.09 12.83
CA GLU A 224 3.29 -0.83 12.99
C GLU A 224 4.13 -1.83 12.18
N ARG A 225 3.78 -3.11 12.22
CA ARG A 225 4.38 -4.16 11.39
C ARG A 225 4.20 -3.88 9.90
N THR A 226 3.06 -3.37 9.49
CA THR A 226 2.83 -3.01 8.08
C THR A 226 3.77 -1.89 7.65
N PHE A 227 3.95 -0.84 8.46
CA PHE A 227 4.95 0.18 8.18
C PHE A 227 6.38 -0.38 8.14
N ALA A 228 6.71 -1.34 9.02
CA ALA A 228 8.00 -2.03 8.98
C ALA A 228 8.21 -2.82 7.68
N TRP A 229 7.17 -3.48 7.15
CA TRP A 229 7.24 -4.12 5.83
C TRP A 229 7.50 -3.11 4.71
N LEU A 230 6.79 -1.98 4.71
CA LEU A 230 7.02 -0.90 3.73
C LEU A 230 8.44 -0.34 3.83
N GLY A 231 8.99 -0.22 5.04
CA GLY A 231 10.37 0.23 5.29
C GLY A 231 11.46 -0.66 4.69
N ARG A 232 11.15 -1.91 4.30
CA ARG A 232 12.09 -2.80 3.60
C ARG A 232 12.35 -2.40 2.15
N TYR A 233 11.55 -1.49 1.59
CA TYR A 233 11.70 -0.96 0.24
C TYR A 233 12.42 0.38 0.28
N ARG A 234 13.62 0.46 -0.31
CA ARG A 234 14.43 1.70 -0.30
C ARG A 234 13.69 2.89 -0.90
N ARG A 235 12.83 2.66 -1.92
CA ARG A 235 12.01 3.71 -2.50
C ARG A 235 11.01 4.32 -1.51
N LEU A 236 10.63 3.59 -0.47
CA LEU A 236 9.70 4.03 0.56
C LEU A 236 10.38 4.51 1.86
N SER A 237 11.74 4.47 1.96
CA SER A 237 12.47 4.96 3.13
C SER A 237 12.29 6.46 3.37
N LYS A 238 12.10 7.21 2.30
CA LYS A 238 11.66 8.61 2.26
C LYS A 238 10.57 8.72 1.19
N ASP A 239 9.97 9.89 1.03
CA ASP A 239 9.11 10.18 -0.10
C ASP A 239 9.92 10.95 -1.18
N TYR A 240 10.18 10.28 -2.29
CA TYR A 240 10.94 10.82 -3.42
C TYR A 240 10.05 11.30 -4.57
N GLU A 241 8.73 11.20 -4.39
CA GLU A 241 7.79 11.40 -5.48
C GLU A 241 7.29 12.85 -5.52
N VAL A 242 7.08 13.38 -6.72
CA VAL A 242 6.48 14.70 -6.91
C VAL A 242 4.99 14.66 -6.54
N LEU A 243 4.28 13.62 -6.97
CA LEU A 243 2.85 13.45 -6.73
C LEU A 243 2.59 12.47 -5.58
N SER A 244 1.69 12.83 -4.67
CA SER A 244 1.24 11.95 -3.58
C SER A 244 0.67 10.63 -4.08
N GLN A 245 -0.08 10.65 -5.19
CA GLN A 245 -0.61 9.47 -5.87
C GLN A 245 0.48 8.49 -6.33
N THR A 246 1.66 8.99 -6.70
CA THR A 246 2.80 8.13 -7.05
C THR A 246 3.33 7.39 -5.81
N SER A 247 3.36 8.05 -4.67
CA SER A 247 3.71 7.42 -3.40
C SER A 247 2.68 6.36 -2.99
N GLU A 248 1.39 6.66 -3.15
CA GLU A 248 0.29 5.70 -2.91
C GLU A 248 0.44 4.46 -3.81
N ALA A 249 0.69 4.64 -5.11
CA ALA A 249 0.90 3.55 -6.07
C ALA A 249 2.10 2.67 -5.69
N PHE A 250 3.22 3.24 -5.23
CA PHE A 250 4.36 2.47 -4.74
C PHE A 250 4.05 1.71 -3.43
N ILE A 251 3.22 2.26 -2.57
CA ILE A 251 2.77 1.57 -1.34
C ILE A 251 1.90 0.36 -1.73
N TYR A 252 0.95 0.52 -2.64
CA TYR A 252 0.18 -0.60 -3.17
C TYR A 252 1.07 -1.65 -3.85
N ALA A 253 2.02 -1.23 -4.70
CA ALA A 253 2.96 -2.15 -5.35
C ALA A 253 3.82 -2.93 -4.33
N ALA A 254 4.21 -2.30 -3.23
CA ALA A 254 4.93 -2.97 -2.14
C ALA A 254 4.07 -4.04 -1.46
N MET A 255 2.78 -3.75 -1.24
CA MET A 255 1.85 -4.71 -0.67
C MET A 255 1.52 -5.86 -1.64
N VAL A 256 1.38 -5.57 -2.94
CA VAL A 256 1.27 -6.59 -3.99
C VAL A 256 2.46 -7.56 -3.91
N ASN A 257 3.70 -7.06 -3.86
CA ASN A 257 4.89 -7.89 -3.73
C ASN A 257 4.89 -8.74 -2.45
N LEU A 258 4.45 -8.17 -1.32
CA LEU A 258 4.35 -8.90 -0.05
C LEU A 258 3.36 -10.07 -0.16
N MET A 259 2.20 -9.81 -0.76
CA MET A 259 1.14 -10.80 -0.88
C MET A 259 1.49 -11.91 -1.87
N LEU A 260 2.10 -11.57 -3.01
CA LEU A 260 2.63 -12.55 -3.97
C LEU A 260 3.66 -13.48 -3.31
N ALA A 261 4.61 -12.93 -2.54
CA ALA A 261 5.59 -13.75 -1.84
C ALA A 261 4.93 -14.69 -0.82
N ARG A 262 3.85 -14.26 -0.14
CA ARG A 262 3.11 -15.14 0.80
C ARG A 262 2.41 -16.28 0.07
N LEU A 263 1.72 -15.97 -1.03
CA LEU A 263 1.00 -16.97 -1.82
C LEU A 263 1.96 -17.95 -2.49
N ALA A 264 3.12 -17.48 -2.97
CA ALA A 264 4.13 -18.34 -3.60
C ALA A 264 4.82 -19.31 -2.62
N LEU A 265 4.74 -19.07 -1.30
CA LEU A 265 5.24 -20.01 -0.28
C LEU A 265 4.29 -21.20 -0.07
N ASN A 266 3.04 -21.13 -0.57
CA ASN A 266 2.02 -22.16 -0.43
C ASN A 266 1.47 -22.55 -1.83
N PRO A 267 2.30 -23.10 -2.74
CA PRO A 267 1.96 -23.27 -4.15
C PRO A 267 0.89 -24.34 -4.45
N ALA A 268 0.51 -25.16 -3.47
CA ALA A 268 -0.41 -26.29 -3.66
C ALA A 268 -1.80 -25.90 -4.18
N VAL A 269 -2.15 -24.62 -4.18
CA VAL A 269 -3.45 -24.11 -4.63
C VAL A 269 -3.41 -23.61 -6.09
N TYR A 270 -2.20 -23.40 -6.65
CA TYR A 270 -1.99 -22.77 -7.95
C TYR A 270 -1.36 -23.70 -9.00
N LEU A 271 -0.99 -24.92 -8.62
CA LEU A 271 -0.51 -26.01 -9.48
C LEU A 271 -1.58 -27.09 -9.66
#